data_8d3c4dd4e5adee17e277b698f028fb6e
#
_entry.id   8d3c4dd4e5adee17e277b698f028fb6e
#
_cell.length_a   1.000
_cell.length_b   1.000
_cell.length_c   1.000
_cell.angle_alpha   90.00
_cell.angle_beta   90.00
_cell.angle_gamma   90.00
#
_symmetry.space_group_name_H-M   'P 1'
#
loop_
_entity.id
_entity.type
_entity.pdbx_description
1 polymer ?
#
loop_
_entity_poly.entity_id
_entity_poly.type
_entity_poly.pdbx_seq_one_letter_code
_entity_poly.pdbx_strand_id
1 'polypeptide(L)'
;FEDFMKALERVSPVPMEYMDISSEAKGYFSPSEQRIVIQNDMGESQTVKTAVHEIAHSLLHDKDNVRVEGIEEGEKKSRSTKEVEAESVAYTVCQHFGIDTSEYSFAYVAGWSSGKEMPELKESMDTIRKTASQLITGIENELREIQLQRSQTMEKAQEPVTLVVAECCEYHAL
;
A
#
# COMPACT_ATOMS: atom_id res chain seq x y z
N PHE A 1 11.69 -5.04 -1.67
CA PHE A 1 11.10 -3.72 -1.91
C PHE A 1 10.14 -3.72 -3.10
N GLU A 2 10.60 -4.10 -4.29
CA GLU A 2 9.77 -4.07 -5.51
C GLU A 2 8.47 -4.88 -5.38
N ASP A 3 8.53 -6.10 -4.84
CA ASP A 3 7.33 -6.92 -4.64
C ASP A 3 6.36 -6.27 -3.63
N PHE A 4 6.90 -5.61 -2.62
CA PHE A 4 6.08 -4.89 -1.64
C PHE A 4 5.39 -3.68 -2.26
N MET A 5 6.10 -2.89 -3.07
CA MET A 5 5.49 -1.77 -3.79
C MET A 5 4.42 -2.22 -4.78
N LYS A 6 4.64 -3.33 -5.51
CA LYS A 6 3.60 -3.95 -6.36
C LYS A 6 2.38 -4.38 -5.56
N ALA A 7 2.57 -4.95 -4.37
CA ALA A 7 1.46 -5.31 -3.49
C ALA A 7 0.69 -4.07 -3.04
N LEU A 8 1.38 -2.97 -2.67
CA LEU A 8 0.76 -1.69 -2.33
C LEU A 8 -0.03 -1.10 -3.50
N GLU A 9 0.51 -1.14 -4.72
CA GLU A 9 -0.20 -0.70 -5.93
C GLU A 9 -1.50 -1.48 -6.17
N ARG A 10 -1.50 -2.79 -5.89
CA ARG A 10 -2.68 -3.65 -6.06
C ARG A 10 -3.75 -3.47 -4.97
N VAL A 11 -3.34 -3.18 -3.74
CA VAL A 11 -4.30 -2.91 -2.65
C VAL A 11 -4.76 -1.46 -2.62
N SER A 12 -4.08 -0.57 -3.31
CA SER A 12 -4.47 0.83 -3.41
C SER A 12 -5.80 0.97 -4.17
N PRO A 13 -6.78 1.72 -3.62
CA PRO A 13 -8.05 1.93 -4.31
C PRO A 13 -7.96 2.89 -5.49
N VAL A 14 -6.84 3.58 -5.63
CA VAL A 14 -6.56 4.56 -6.70
C VAL A 14 -5.15 4.35 -7.25
N PRO A 15 -4.87 4.78 -8.49
CA PRO A 15 -3.53 4.69 -9.07
C PRO A 15 -2.47 5.43 -8.24
N MET A 16 -1.26 4.88 -8.20
CA MET A 16 -0.08 5.54 -7.62
C MET A 16 0.87 5.97 -8.73
N GLU A 17 1.37 7.19 -8.65
CA GLU A 17 2.31 7.79 -9.60
C GLU A 17 3.52 8.35 -8.86
N TYR A 18 4.68 8.32 -9.51
CA TYR A 18 5.92 8.86 -8.98
C TYR A 18 6.26 10.14 -9.73
N MET A 19 6.44 11.22 -9.01
CA MET A 19 6.70 12.54 -9.59
C MET A 19 7.67 13.36 -8.72
N ASP A 20 8.28 14.37 -9.32
CA ASP A 20 9.02 15.38 -8.57
C ASP A 20 8.04 16.41 -8.01
N ILE A 21 7.85 16.38 -6.70
CA ILE A 21 6.96 17.30 -5.99
C ILE A 21 7.73 18.56 -5.64
N SER A 22 7.25 19.72 -6.09
CA SER A 22 7.90 21.00 -5.89
C SER A 22 7.85 21.55 -4.45
N SER A 23 7.13 20.89 -3.55
CA SER A 23 7.02 21.23 -2.13
C SER A 23 7.82 20.26 -1.26
N GLU A 24 7.87 20.50 0.06
CA GLU A 24 8.48 19.59 1.03
C GLU A 24 7.65 18.30 1.27
N ALA A 25 6.48 18.18 0.64
CA ALA A 25 5.64 16.99 0.77
C ALA A 25 6.32 15.78 0.13
N LYS A 26 6.25 14.64 0.80
CA LYS A 26 6.79 13.35 0.33
C LYS A 26 5.79 12.57 -0.51
N GLY A 27 4.52 12.95 -0.45
CA GLY A 27 3.42 12.41 -1.21
C GLY A 27 2.13 13.15 -0.91
N TYR A 28 1.09 12.85 -1.67
CA TYR A 28 -0.26 13.31 -1.39
C TYR A 28 -1.30 12.46 -2.12
N PHE A 29 -2.46 12.32 -1.50
CA PHE A 29 -3.67 11.82 -2.15
C PHE A 29 -4.47 13.00 -2.72
N SER A 30 -4.84 12.93 -3.99
CA SER A 30 -5.70 13.90 -4.67
C SER A 30 -7.13 13.34 -4.83
N PRO A 31 -8.10 13.77 -4.00
CA PRO A 31 -9.50 13.33 -4.15
C PRO A 31 -10.13 13.72 -5.47
N SER A 32 -9.77 14.90 -6.00
CA SER A 32 -10.31 15.39 -7.28
C SER A 32 -9.79 14.62 -8.50
N GLU A 33 -8.56 14.14 -8.45
CA GLU A 33 -7.94 13.37 -9.54
C GLU A 33 -7.98 11.87 -9.30
N GLN A 34 -8.42 11.44 -8.11
CA GLN A 34 -8.49 10.03 -7.69
C GLN A 34 -7.16 9.30 -7.91
N ARG A 35 -6.07 9.90 -7.46
CA ARG A 35 -4.72 9.33 -7.53
C ARG A 35 -3.87 9.69 -6.31
N ILE A 36 -2.86 8.87 -6.08
CA ILE A 36 -1.79 9.11 -5.11
C ILE A 36 -0.54 9.51 -5.89
N VAL A 37 0.14 10.54 -5.42
CA VAL A 37 1.46 10.95 -5.95
C VAL A 37 2.51 10.77 -4.86
N ILE A 38 3.63 10.15 -5.23
CA ILE A 38 4.76 9.87 -4.35
C ILE A 38 5.99 10.57 -4.92
N GLN A 39 6.77 11.23 -4.06
CA GLN A 39 8.02 11.88 -4.43
C GLN A 39 9.03 10.87 -4.95
N ASN A 40 9.68 11.19 -6.08
CA ASN A 40 10.81 10.44 -6.61
C ASN A 40 12.02 10.43 -5.65
N ASP A 41 12.93 9.50 -5.85
CA ASP A 41 14.27 9.44 -5.23
C ASP A 41 14.30 9.43 -3.69
N MET A 42 13.25 8.95 -3.05
CA MET A 42 13.24 8.68 -1.61
C MET A 42 13.86 7.30 -1.30
N GLY A 43 14.37 7.12 -0.09
CA GLY A 43 14.76 5.81 0.41
C GLY A 43 13.58 4.84 0.51
N GLU A 44 13.83 3.53 0.38
CA GLU A 44 12.81 2.48 0.31
C GLU A 44 11.81 2.54 1.48
N SER A 45 12.29 2.61 2.72
CA SER A 45 11.42 2.68 3.92
C SER A 45 10.53 3.93 3.90
N GLN A 46 11.07 5.07 3.47
CA GLN A 46 10.31 6.31 3.37
C GLN A 46 9.26 6.24 2.26
N THR A 47 9.59 5.65 1.12
CA THR A 47 8.66 5.44 0.00
C THR A 47 7.49 4.57 0.44
N VAL A 48 7.76 3.43 1.08
CA VAL A 48 6.72 2.54 1.62
C VAL A 48 5.84 3.25 2.64
N LYS A 49 6.46 3.94 3.62
CA LYS A 49 5.72 4.69 4.66
C LYS A 49 4.79 5.73 4.02
N THR A 50 5.30 6.50 3.06
CA THR A 50 4.52 7.52 2.36
C THR A 50 3.37 6.87 1.58
N ALA A 51 3.64 5.80 0.83
CA ALA A 51 2.60 5.09 0.07
C ALA A 51 1.47 4.60 0.98
N VAL A 52 1.78 3.95 2.10
CA VAL A 52 0.75 3.47 3.06
C VAL A 52 -0.03 4.63 3.68
N HIS A 53 0.64 5.74 4.00
CA HIS A 53 0.00 6.95 4.53
C HIS A 53 -1.02 7.53 3.53
N GLU A 54 -0.65 7.68 2.27
CA GLU A 54 -1.56 8.21 1.24
C GLU A 54 -2.68 7.22 0.88
N ILE A 55 -2.42 5.92 0.92
CA ILE A 55 -3.46 4.88 0.80
C ILE A 55 -4.46 5.01 1.96
N ALA A 56 -3.99 5.22 3.19
CA ALA A 56 -4.88 5.42 4.34
C ALA A 56 -5.76 6.67 4.15
N HIS A 57 -5.21 7.77 3.63
CA HIS A 57 -6.01 8.94 3.27
C HIS A 57 -7.07 8.64 2.21
N SER A 58 -6.73 7.89 1.19
CA SER A 58 -7.67 7.52 0.11
C SER A 58 -8.77 6.57 0.57
N LEU A 59 -8.50 5.74 1.58
CA LEU A 59 -9.48 4.82 2.17
C LEU A 59 -10.44 5.49 3.14
N LEU A 60 -9.93 6.42 3.95
CA LEU A 60 -10.64 6.97 5.12
C LEU A 60 -11.16 8.39 4.91
N HIS A 61 -10.46 9.19 4.11
CA HIS A 61 -10.64 10.64 4.12
C HIS A 61 -11.07 11.19 2.75
N ASP A 62 -11.34 10.31 1.80
CA ASP A 62 -12.04 10.69 0.58
C ASP A 62 -13.52 10.94 0.91
N LYS A 63 -13.98 12.17 0.69
CA LYS A 63 -15.33 12.61 1.07
C LYS A 63 -16.44 11.83 0.36
N ASP A 64 -16.15 11.35 -0.83
CA ASP A 64 -17.12 10.71 -1.69
C ASP A 64 -17.03 9.18 -1.65
N ASN A 65 -15.98 8.62 -1.01
CA ASN A 65 -15.69 7.18 -1.07
C ASN A 65 -14.95 6.66 0.18
N VAL A 66 -15.63 6.54 1.32
CA VAL A 66 -15.07 5.78 2.45
C VAL A 66 -15.07 4.28 2.10
N ARG A 67 -13.88 3.66 2.09
CA ARG A 67 -13.65 2.31 1.54
C ARG A 67 -13.21 1.29 2.59
N VAL A 68 -13.53 1.52 3.83
CA VAL A 68 -13.25 0.58 4.92
C VAL A 68 -14.56 0.01 5.44
N GLU A 69 -14.69 -1.31 5.40
CA GLU A 69 -15.91 -1.99 5.88
C GLU A 69 -16.19 -1.68 7.36
N GLY A 70 -17.43 -1.28 7.65
CA GLY A 70 -17.88 -0.97 9.00
C GLY A 70 -17.35 0.36 9.56
N ILE A 71 -16.87 1.25 8.69
CA ILE A 71 -16.63 2.66 9.00
C ILE A 71 -17.69 3.46 8.24
N GLU A 72 -18.58 4.11 8.98
CA GLU A 72 -19.55 5.04 8.40
C GLU A 72 -18.94 6.44 8.30
N GLU A 73 -19.42 7.25 7.36
CA GLU A 73 -19.05 8.64 7.24
C GLU A 73 -19.57 9.40 8.46
N GLY A 74 -18.71 9.55 9.46
CA GLY A 74 -18.99 10.29 10.68
C GLY A 74 -18.89 11.80 10.47
N GLU A 75 -19.12 12.57 11.53
CA GLU A 75 -18.93 14.03 11.58
C GLU A 75 -17.59 14.43 10.94
N LYS A 76 -17.56 15.60 10.30
CA LYS A 76 -16.35 16.13 9.62
C LYS A 76 -15.13 16.12 10.56
N LYS A 77 -14.31 15.07 10.45
CA LYS A 77 -13.06 14.97 11.21
C LYS A 77 -12.15 16.17 10.93
N SER A 78 -11.51 16.69 11.97
CA SER A 78 -10.51 17.74 11.83
C SER A 78 -9.33 17.26 10.98
N ARG A 79 -8.61 18.20 10.34
CA ARG A 79 -7.38 17.83 9.60
C ARG A 79 -6.40 17.08 10.49
N SER A 80 -6.20 17.54 11.73
CA SER A 80 -5.28 16.86 12.65
C SER A 80 -5.69 15.43 12.98
N THR A 81 -6.99 15.15 13.12
CA THR A 81 -7.50 13.79 13.33
C THR A 81 -7.21 12.89 12.13
N LYS A 82 -7.43 13.40 10.92
CA LYS A 82 -7.16 12.67 9.68
C LYS A 82 -5.68 12.34 9.54
N GLU A 83 -4.79 13.28 9.82
CA GLU A 83 -3.34 13.05 9.79
C GLU A 83 -2.91 12.01 10.83
N VAL A 84 -3.44 12.07 12.06
CA VAL A 84 -3.12 11.07 13.09
C VAL A 84 -3.61 9.68 12.71
N GLU A 85 -4.79 9.57 12.15
CA GLU A 85 -5.33 8.29 11.69
C GLU A 85 -4.45 7.69 10.57
N ALA A 86 -4.14 8.46 9.52
CA ALA A 86 -3.32 8.01 8.41
C ALA A 86 -1.89 7.64 8.86
N GLU A 87 -1.26 8.47 9.69
CA GLU A 87 0.08 8.23 10.22
C GLU A 87 0.12 7.00 11.13
N SER A 88 -0.90 6.80 11.98
CA SER A 88 -0.99 5.62 12.86
C SER A 88 -1.23 4.32 12.07
N VAL A 89 -2.02 4.38 11.00
CA VAL A 89 -2.18 3.25 10.08
C VAL A 89 -0.84 2.93 9.41
N ALA A 90 -0.14 3.92 8.87
CA ALA A 90 1.16 3.73 8.23
C ALA A 90 2.19 3.13 9.19
N TYR A 91 2.26 3.64 10.42
CA TYR A 91 3.12 3.08 11.45
C TYR A 91 2.80 1.61 11.73
N THR A 92 1.52 1.29 11.96
CA THR A 92 1.08 -0.08 12.31
C THR A 92 1.40 -1.07 11.19
N VAL A 93 1.13 -0.69 9.93
CA VAL A 93 1.44 -1.52 8.76
C VAL A 93 2.95 -1.70 8.61
N CYS A 94 3.73 -0.63 8.66
CA CYS A 94 5.20 -0.71 8.56
C CYS A 94 5.80 -1.59 9.66
N GLN A 95 5.35 -1.44 10.91
CA GLN A 95 5.82 -2.28 12.02
C GLN A 95 5.49 -3.76 11.83
N HIS A 96 4.30 -4.08 11.30
CA HIS A 96 3.91 -5.46 11.01
C HIS A 96 4.87 -6.14 10.03
N PHE A 97 5.30 -5.42 9.01
CA PHE A 97 6.23 -5.91 7.99
C PHE A 97 7.72 -5.71 8.31
N GLY A 98 8.05 -5.22 9.51
CA GLY A 98 9.43 -4.98 9.94
C GLY A 98 10.14 -3.85 9.20
N ILE A 99 9.39 -2.90 8.67
CA ILE A 99 9.93 -1.72 7.98
C ILE A 99 10.30 -0.65 9.00
N ASP A 100 11.52 -0.11 8.90
CA ASP A 100 12.01 0.90 9.82
C ASP A 100 11.19 2.18 9.77
N THR A 101 10.69 2.57 10.93
CA THR A 101 9.91 3.78 11.18
C THR A 101 10.52 4.66 12.26
N SER A 102 11.84 4.61 12.42
CA SER A 102 12.58 5.33 13.47
C SER A 102 12.36 6.85 13.47
N GLU A 103 11.98 7.43 12.36
CA GLU A 103 11.61 8.85 12.22
C GLU A 103 10.14 9.14 12.61
N TYR A 104 9.40 8.13 13.09
CA TYR A 104 8.01 8.33 13.49
C TYR A 104 7.91 9.16 14.77
N SER A 105 7.17 10.25 14.73
CA SER A 105 7.00 11.15 15.87
C SER A 105 5.71 10.87 16.65
N PHE A 106 5.79 10.07 17.71
CA PHE A 106 4.67 9.88 18.65
C PHE A 106 4.26 11.17 19.38
N ALA A 107 5.11 12.20 19.39
CA ALA A 107 4.79 13.49 19.99
C ALA A 107 3.55 14.13 19.34
N TYR A 108 3.35 13.91 18.05
CA TYR A 108 2.18 14.40 17.34
C TYR A 108 0.88 13.71 17.82
N VAL A 109 0.92 12.40 18.02
CA VAL A 109 -0.19 11.60 18.54
C VAL A 109 -0.53 12.03 19.98
N ALA A 110 0.48 12.21 20.82
CA ALA A 110 0.30 12.65 22.20
C ALA A 110 -0.32 14.06 22.28
N GLY A 111 0.15 14.99 21.44
CA GLY A 111 -0.43 16.34 21.34
C GLY A 111 -1.88 16.34 20.88
N TRP A 112 -2.21 15.51 19.89
CA TRP A 112 -3.57 15.35 19.38
C TRP A 112 -4.52 14.75 20.43
N SER A 113 -4.07 13.72 21.17
CA SER A 113 -4.92 13.02 22.13
C SER A 113 -5.22 13.81 23.41
N SER A 114 -4.37 14.77 23.77
CA SER A 114 -4.46 15.49 25.04
C SER A 114 -5.72 16.36 25.20
N GLY A 115 -6.42 16.67 24.11
CA GLY A 115 -7.64 17.50 24.12
C GLY A 115 -8.90 16.75 23.67
N LYS A 116 -8.86 15.42 23.58
CA LYS A 116 -9.94 14.60 23.05
C LYS A 116 -10.75 13.92 24.14
N GLU A 117 -12.06 13.81 23.92
CA GLU A 117 -12.95 13.00 24.76
C GLU A 117 -12.75 11.50 24.51
N MET A 118 -13.00 10.67 25.51
CA MET A 118 -12.81 9.21 25.42
C MET A 118 -13.57 8.51 24.27
N PRO A 119 -14.82 8.90 23.95
CA PRO A 119 -15.53 8.32 22.80
C PRO A 119 -14.84 8.60 21.46
N GLU A 120 -14.37 9.85 21.27
CA GLU A 120 -13.67 10.28 20.06
C GLU A 120 -12.33 9.56 19.88
N LEU A 121 -11.57 9.35 20.97
CA LEU A 121 -10.35 8.55 20.95
C LEU A 121 -10.62 7.09 20.57
N LYS A 122 -11.66 6.48 21.12
CA LYS A 122 -12.05 5.10 20.80
C LYS A 122 -12.43 4.96 19.35
N GLU A 123 -13.20 5.88 18.79
CA GLU A 123 -13.60 5.87 17.38
C GLU A 123 -12.38 5.93 16.46
N SER A 124 -11.43 6.84 16.69
CA SER A 124 -10.22 6.92 15.91
C SER A 124 -9.34 5.67 16.05
N MET A 125 -9.23 5.10 17.27
CA MET A 125 -8.50 3.84 17.47
C MET A 125 -9.13 2.66 16.72
N ASP A 126 -10.45 2.56 16.72
CA ASP A 126 -11.17 1.53 15.96
C ASP A 126 -10.99 1.72 14.45
N THR A 127 -11.03 2.94 13.98
CA THR A 127 -10.74 3.31 12.58
C THR A 127 -9.33 2.89 12.19
N ILE A 128 -8.32 3.25 12.97
CA ILE A 128 -6.91 2.88 12.74
C ILE A 128 -6.76 1.36 12.70
N ARG A 129 -7.30 0.65 13.70
CA ARG A 129 -7.20 -0.81 13.81
C ARG A 129 -7.82 -1.52 12.62
N LYS A 130 -9.04 -1.14 12.23
CA LYS A 130 -9.76 -1.77 11.09
C LYS A 130 -9.00 -1.54 9.79
N THR A 131 -8.57 -0.30 9.53
CA THR A 131 -7.86 0.06 8.31
C THR A 131 -6.49 -0.61 8.21
N ALA A 132 -5.73 -0.61 9.30
CA ALA A 132 -4.45 -1.31 9.33
C ALA A 132 -4.61 -2.82 9.12
N SER A 133 -5.61 -3.46 9.75
CA SER A 133 -5.92 -4.88 9.55
C SER A 133 -6.31 -5.20 8.11
N GLN A 134 -7.13 -4.37 7.49
CA GLN A 134 -7.53 -4.53 6.09
C GLN A 134 -6.31 -4.43 5.16
N LEU A 135 -5.46 -3.41 5.33
CA LEU A 135 -4.27 -3.24 4.53
C LEU A 135 -3.26 -4.38 4.73
N ILE A 136 -2.97 -4.77 5.96
CA ILE A 136 -2.06 -5.89 6.25
C ILE A 136 -2.53 -7.15 5.55
N THR A 137 -3.81 -7.52 5.71
CA THR A 137 -4.38 -8.71 5.06
C THR A 137 -4.30 -8.62 3.54
N GLY A 138 -4.63 -7.46 2.98
CA GLY A 138 -4.54 -7.23 1.53
C GLY A 138 -3.11 -7.37 1.01
N ILE A 139 -2.16 -6.72 1.65
CA ILE A 139 -0.73 -6.78 1.28
C ILE A 139 -0.19 -8.22 1.38
N GLU A 140 -0.50 -8.95 2.46
CA GLU A 140 -0.08 -10.34 2.63
C GLU A 140 -0.64 -11.25 1.52
N ASN A 141 -1.88 -11.05 1.12
CA ASN A 141 -2.48 -11.81 0.03
C ASN A 141 -1.80 -11.50 -1.31
N GLU A 142 -1.58 -10.22 -1.62
CA GLU A 142 -0.91 -9.82 -2.86
C GLU A 142 0.55 -10.29 -2.92
N LEU A 143 1.28 -10.22 -1.81
CA LEU A 143 2.65 -10.76 -1.73
C LEU A 143 2.68 -12.26 -1.99
N ARG A 144 1.71 -13.01 -1.46
CA ARG A 144 1.58 -14.45 -1.71
C ARG A 144 1.31 -14.73 -3.19
N GLU A 145 0.41 -13.97 -3.81
CA GLU A 145 0.11 -14.11 -5.24
C GLU A 145 1.33 -13.78 -6.12
N ILE A 146 2.07 -12.72 -5.80
CA ILE A 146 3.30 -12.34 -6.51
C ILE A 146 4.34 -13.46 -6.42
N GLN A 147 4.51 -14.08 -5.25
CA GLN A 147 5.43 -15.19 -5.05
C GLN A 147 5.02 -16.44 -5.85
N LEU A 148 3.73 -16.77 -5.86
CA LEU A 148 3.20 -17.90 -6.64
C LEU A 148 3.42 -17.70 -8.14
N GLN A 149 3.13 -16.50 -8.67
CA GLN A 149 3.34 -16.15 -10.07
C GLN A 149 4.83 -16.26 -10.46
N ARG A 150 5.74 -15.81 -9.60
CA ARG A 150 7.19 -15.93 -9.83
C ARG A 150 7.64 -17.39 -9.88
N SER A 151 7.16 -18.24 -8.96
CA SER A 151 7.49 -19.67 -8.93
C SER A 151 7.02 -20.38 -10.21
N GLN A 152 5.79 -20.14 -10.64
CA GLN A 152 5.25 -20.72 -11.89
C GLN A 152 6.00 -20.26 -13.14
N THR A 153 6.46 -19.01 -13.16
CA THR A 153 7.26 -18.49 -14.28
C THR A 153 8.63 -19.17 -14.34
N MET A 154 9.25 -19.41 -13.18
CA MET A 154 10.54 -20.12 -13.12
C MET A 154 10.42 -21.59 -13.52
N GLU A 155 9.36 -22.29 -13.13
CA GLU A 155 9.09 -23.67 -13.54
C GLU A 155 8.91 -23.78 -15.05
N LYS A 156 8.13 -22.90 -15.67
CA LYS A 156 7.96 -22.86 -17.13
C LYS A 156 9.25 -22.56 -17.89
N ALA A 157 10.14 -21.75 -17.31
CA ALA A 157 11.43 -21.44 -17.92
C ALA A 157 12.43 -22.61 -17.83
N GLN A 158 12.18 -23.59 -16.96
CA GLN A 158 13.01 -24.79 -16.77
C GLN A 158 12.47 -26.00 -17.54
N GLU A 159 11.31 -25.94 -18.17
CA GLU A 159 10.86 -27.01 -19.04
C GLU A 159 11.84 -27.17 -20.22
N PRO A 160 12.42 -28.39 -20.42
CA PRO A 160 13.33 -28.64 -21.53
C PRO A 160 12.57 -28.41 -22.84
N VAL A 161 13.12 -27.58 -23.71
CA VAL A 161 12.66 -27.46 -25.10
C VAL A 161 12.83 -28.86 -25.72
N THR A 162 11.73 -29.61 -25.82
CA THR A 162 11.71 -30.84 -26.57
C THR A 162 11.93 -30.47 -28.03
N LEU A 163 13.17 -30.58 -28.47
CA LEU A 163 13.55 -30.47 -29.88
C LEU A 163 12.78 -31.57 -30.59
N VAL A 164 11.72 -31.25 -31.28
CA VAL A 164 11.13 -32.13 -32.28
C VAL A 164 12.15 -32.25 -33.42
N VAL A 165 12.97 -33.24 -33.33
CA VAL A 165 13.81 -33.68 -34.47
C VAL A 165 12.81 -34.25 -35.47
N ALA A 166 12.37 -33.43 -36.42
CA ALA A 166 11.69 -33.94 -37.60
C ALA A 166 12.66 -34.85 -38.31
N GLU A 167 12.38 -36.15 -38.25
CA GLU A 167 13.04 -37.17 -39.06
C GLU A 167 12.83 -36.82 -40.54
N CYS A 168 13.88 -36.24 -41.11
CA CYS A 168 14.00 -36.12 -42.54
C CYS A 168 14.74 -37.39 -43.01
N CYS A 169 14.02 -38.50 -43.08
CA CYS A 169 14.51 -39.71 -43.73
C CYS A 169 13.67 -39.99 -44.97
N GLU A 170 14.47 -40.22 -46.03
CA GLU A 170 14.21 -41.00 -47.20
C GLU A 170 13.52 -40.36 -48.41
N TYR A 171 14.37 -39.90 -49.29
CA TYR A 171 14.19 -40.16 -50.72
C TYR A 171 15.56 -40.47 -51.34
N HIS A 172 15.91 -41.78 -51.30
CA HIS A 172 16.84 -42.38 -52.26
C HIS A 172 16.21 -43.67 -52.69
N ALA A 173 15.73 -43.76 -53.91
CA ALA A 173 15.79 -44.90 -54.79
C ALA A 173 15.19 -44.68 -56.16
N LEU A 174 16.02 -44.83 -57.17
CA LEU A 174 15.85 -45.13 -58.59
C LEU A 174 15.71 -43.97 -59.54
#